data_43e1029cfb93c981142e54a2632b00bc
#
_entry.id   43e1029cfb93c981142e54a2632b00bc
#
_cell.length_a   1.000
_cell.length_b   1.000
_cell.length_c   1.000
_cell.angle_alpha   90.00
_cell.angle_beta   90.00
_cell.angle_gamma   90.00
#
_symmetry.space_group_name_H-M   'P 1'
#
loop_
_entity.id
_entity.type
_entity.pdbx_description
1 polymer ?
#
loop_
_entity_poly.entity_id
_entity_poly.type
_entity_poly.pdbx_seq_one_letter_code
_entity_poly.pdbx_strand_id
1 'polypeptide(L)'
;GTPYYRVGDQVLVLATPMVRRRDSLFVPLQFLTEVLPQRFVQRYHYDGRRAHFTEIAGTGSVQHAGTLPNGLLPGHVVTIDPGHGGSAPGNPGKFFPKGIMEKHVTLQIGLLVRDELESRGVAVRMTRITDVRAPLLERAPMCSDECDLFVSLHVDALPSTRHNYRSISGFHTIIIGEESSADANRVARMENESLRYEIEDGPAAAADALAFILKDLSRNEYFLESASAAHLIQTHLAKIHSGENLGVRQHNRLAVLNTAQRPAVLVEMGYATNRQDAQLMQSRSGQRKIAGALADAIVQYLIEYDHKVGAGALSGAGR
;
A
#
# COMPACT_ATOMS: atom_id res chain seq x y z
N GLY A 1 5.97 -18.58 -26.02
CA GLY A 1 5.74 -17.14 -26.11
C GLY A 1 6.59 -16.39 -25.12
N THR A 2 6.78 -15.12 -25.32
CA THR A 2 7.43 -14.23 -24.36
C THR A 2 6.35 -13.53 -23.50
N PRO A 3 6.63 -13.20 -22.23
CA PRO A 3 5.68 -12.45 -21.41
C PRO A 3 5.63 -10.96 -21.80
N TYR A 4 6.50 -10.52 -22.73
CA TYR A 4 6.57 -9.14 -23.17
C TYR A 4 5.59 -8.87 -24.30
N TYR A 5 4.88 -7.73 -24.22
CA TYR A 5 4.05 -7.23 -25.30
C TYR A 5 4.26 -5.73 -25.47
N ARG A 6 4.00 -5.21 -26.67
CA ARG A 6 4.17 -3.79 -26.98
C ARG A 6 2.82 -3.13 -27.26
N VAL A 7 2.62 -1.96 -26.68
CA VAL A 7 1.48 -1.08 -26.99
C VAL A 7 2.04 0.30 -27.29
N GLY A 8 2.00 0.71 -28.56
CA GLY A 8 2.73 1.88 -29.02
C GLY A 8 4.23 1.75 -28.78
N ASP A 9 4.84 2.72 -28.11
CA ASP A 9 6.27 2.72 -27.80
C ASP A 9 6.60 2.07 -26.43
N GLN A 10 5.60 1.63 -25.69
CA GLN A 10 5.79 1.00 -24.39
C GLN A 10 5.87 -0.52 -24.48
N VAL A 11 6.86 -1.09 -23.80
CA VAL A 11 6.99 -2.53 -23.58
C VAL A 11 6.45 -2.85 -22.19
N LEU A 12 5.51 -3.75 -22.11
CA LEU A 12 4.83 -4.18 -20.90
C LEU A 12 5.04 -5.68 -20.67
N VAL A 13 4.90 -6.12 -19.44
CA VAL A 13 5.12 -7.51 -19.04
C VAL A 13 3.81 -8.08 -18.51
N LEU A 14 3.47 -9.29 -18.97
CA LEU A 14 2.36 -10.09 -18.45
C LEU A 14 2.88 -11.14 -17.46
N ALA A 15 2.08 -11.50 -16.48
CA ALA A 15 2.42 -12.54 -15.51
C ALA A 15 2.70 -13.89 -16.18
N THR A 16 2.00 -14.17 -17.30
CA THR A 16 2.24 -15.34 -18.14
C THR A 16 2.24 -14.94 -19.61
N PRO A 17 2.98 -15.65 -20.48
CA PRO A 17 3.06 -15.31 -21.90
C PRO A 17 1.77 -15.61 -22.65
N MET A 18 1.48 -14.81 -23.68
CA MET A 18 0.47 -15.17 -24.69
C MET A 18 0.94 -16.38 -25.50
N VAL A 19 0.06 -17.34 -25.73
CA VAL A 19 0.39 -18.59 -26.42
C VAL A 19 -0.54 -18.79 -27.61
N ARG A 20 0.03 -18.97 -28.79
CA ARG A 20 -0.72 -19.40 -30.00
C ARG A 20 -0.72 -20.91 -30.09
N ARG A 21 -1.92 -21.52 -30.18
CA ARG A 21 -2.11 -22.94 -30.42
C ARG A 21 -3.06 -23.10 -31.60
N ARG A 22 -2.57 -23.68 -32.71
CA ARG A 22 -3.32 -23.77 -33.97
C ARG A 22 -3.82 -22.38 -34.40
N ASP A 23 -5.11 -22.22 -34.63
CA ASP A 23 -5.72 -20.96 -35.07
C ASP A 23 -6.24 -20.08 -33.93
N SER A 24 -5.94 -20.46 -32.68
CA SER A 24 -6.39 -19.73 -31.50
C SER A 24 -5.23 -19.07 -30.76
N LEU A 25 -5.46 -17.82 -30.31
CA LEU A 25 -4.57 -17.10 -29.42
C LEU A 25 -5.09 -17.19 -27.98
N PHE A 26 -4.31 -17.80 -27.11
CA PHE A 26 -4.59 -17.84 -25.67
C PHE A 26 -3.89 -16.66 -25.03
N VAL A 27 -4.67 -15.77 -24.42
CA VAL A 27 -4.16 -14.61 -23.68
C VAL A 27 -4.32 -14.87 -22.18
N PRO A 28 -3.38 -14.42 -21.33
CA PRO A 28 -3.54 -14.48 -19.88
C PRO A 28 -4.80 -13.73 -19.47
N LEU A 29 -5.45 -14.20 -18.41
CA LEU A 29 -6.62 -13.52 -17.86
C LEU A 29 -6.30 -12.06 -17.51
N GLN A 30 -5.10 -11.81 -16.98
CA GLN A 30 -4.57 -10.48 -16.71
C GLN A 30 -4.68 -9.51 -17.90
N PHE A 31 -4.50 -10.00 -19.13
CA PHE A 31 -4.65 -9.14 -20.30
C PHE A 31 -6.08 -8.62 -20.48
N LEU A 32 -7.08 -9.44 -20.15
CA LEU A 32 -8.49 -9.07 -20.23
C LEU A 32 -8.94 -8.23 -19.02
N THR A 33 -8.45 -8.56 -17.83
CA THR A 33 -8.93 -7.95 -16.58
C THR A 33 -8.22 -6.64 -16.25
N GLU A 34 -7.00 -6.45 -16.76
CA GLU A 34 -6.16 -5.30 -16.39
C GLU A 34 -5.71 -4.51 -17.63
N VAL A 35 -5.08 -5.19 -18.61
CA VAL A 35 -4.45 -4.47 -19.73
C VAL A 35 -5.48 -3.81 -20.64
N LEU A 36 -6.51 -4.53 -21.07
CA LEU A 36 -7.54 -3.97 -21.94
C LEU A 36 -8.34 -2.86 -21.26
N PRO A 37 -8.85 -3.02 -20.03
CA PRO A 37 -9.57 -1.96 -19.33
C PRO A 37 -8.71 -0.74 -19.07
N GLN A 38 -7.44 -0.90 -18.69
CA GLN A 38 -6.52 0.22 -18.44
C GLN A 38 -6.15 1.00 -19.71
N ARG A 39 -5.99 0.31 -20.84
CA ARG A 39 -5.53 0.92 -22.10
C ARG A 39 -6.66 1.45 -22.96
N PHE A 40 -7.83 0.85 -22.84
CA PHE A 40 -9.01 1.18 -23.61
C PHE A 40 -10.20 1.39 -22.68
N VAL A 41 -10.03 2.26 -21.70
CA VAL A 41 -10.99 2.57 -20.61
C VAL A 41 -12.40 2.87 -21.14
N GLN A 42 -12.50 3.51 -22.31
CA GLN A 42 -13.79 3.84 -22.94
C GLN A 42 -14.39 2.69 -23.74
N ARG A 43 -13.68 1.58 -23.88
CA ARG A 43 -14.10 0.48 -24.76
C ARG A 43 -14.27 -0.84 -24.04
N TYR A 44 -13.50 -1.10 -22.98
CA TYR A 44 -13.53 -2.36 -22.27
C TYR A 44 -13.60 -2.16 -20.77
N HIS A 45 -14.40 -3.00 -20.14
CA HIS A 45 -14.57 -3.05 -18.70
C HIS A 45 -14.49 -4.48 -18.18
N TYR A 46 -13.92 -4.65 -17.00
CA TYR A 46 -13.92 -5.90 -16.25
C TYR A 46 -14.47 -5.70 -14.84
N ASP A 47 -15.60 -6.37 -14.55
CA ASP A 47 -16.17 -6.45 -13.20
C ASP A 47 -15.52 -7.62 -12.44
N GLY A 48 -14.58 -7.32 -11.57
CA GLY A 48 -13.86 -8.33 -10.78
C GLY A 48 -14.76 -9.09 -9.79
N ARG A 49 -15.84 -8.46 -9.30
CA ARG A 49 -16.79 -9.12 -8.38
C ARG A 49 -17.64 -10.18 -9.07
N ARG A 50 -17.95 -9.98 -10.34
CA ARG A 50 -18.77 -10.88 -11.15
C ARG A 50 -17.96 -11.71 -12.15
N ALA A 51 -16.64 -11.50 -12.19
CA ALA A 51 -15.76 -12.07 -13.21
C ALA A 51 -16.29 -11.84 -14.64
N HIS A 52 -16.82 -10.63 -14.90
CA HIS A 52 -17.48 -10.30 -16.16
C HIS A 52 -16.69 -9.23 -16.93
N PHE A 53 -16.34 -9.57 -18.17
CA PHE A 53 -15.69 -8.68 -19.13
C PHE A 53 -16.72 -8.16 -20.15
N THR A 54 -16.76 -6.86 -20.36
CA THR A 54 -17.74 -6.21 -21.25
C THR A 54 -17.04 -5.26 -22.23
N GLU A 55 -17.45 -5.28 -23.49
CA GLU A 55 -17.13 -4.23 -24.45
C GLU A 55 -18.19 -3.12 -24.36
N ILE A 56 -17.77 -1.90 -24.09
CA ILE A 56 -18.65 -0.73 -24.02
C ILE A 56 -18.87 -0.24 -25.44
N ALA A 57 -20.04 -0.44 -25.99
CA ALA A 57 -20.44 0.08 -27.28
C ALA A 57 -20.88 1.55 -27.16
N GLY A 58 -20.09 2.49 -27.69
CA GLY A 58 -20.54 3.85 -27.89
C GLY A 58 -19.67 4.95 -27.28
N THR A 59 -19.39 5.97 -28.08
CA THR A 59 -18.72 7.22 -27.74
C THR A 59 -19.62 8.12 -26.89
N GLY A 60 -19.66 7.88 -25.59
CA GLY A 60 -20.29 8.79 -24.63
C GLY A 60 -19.36 9.00 -23.45
N SER A 61 -19.01 10.23 -23.16
CA SER A 61 -18.40 10.59 -21.87
C SER A 61 -19.37 10.20 -20.76
N VAL A 62 -19.10 9.12 -20.05
CA VAL A 62 -19.90 8.74 -18.89
C VAL A 62 -19.55 9.72 -17.77
N GLN A 63 -20.36 10.76 -17.63
CA GLN A 63 -20.43 11.48 -16.37
C GLN A 63 -21.08 10.51 -15.38
N HIS A 64 -20.27 10.03 -14.43
CA HIS A 64 -20.79 9.23 -13.32
C HIS A 64 -21.73 10.09 -12.49
N ALA A 65 -23.03 9.85 -12.61
CA ALA A 65 -24.03 10.43 -11.72
C ALA A 65 -23.73 9.89 -10.30
N GLY A 66 -23.19 10.76 -9.44
CA GLY A 66 -22.91 10.44 -8.04
C GLY A 66 -21.44 10.52 -7.60
N THR A 67 -20.52 10.97 -8.46
CA THR A 67 -19.13 11.25 -8.00
C THR A 67 -19.10 12.44 -7.05
N LEU A 68 -18.23 12.36 -6.06
CA LEU A 68 -17.89 13.49 -5.20
C LEU A 68 -17.21 14.61 -5.99
N PRO A 69 -17.14 15.86 -5.47
CA PRO A 69 -16.51 16.99 -6.19
C PRO A 69 -15.05 16.75 -6.59
N ASN A 70 -14.34 15.87 -5.93
CA ASN A 70 -12.97 15.45 -6.23
C ASN A 70 -12.86 14.32 -7.27
N GLY A 71 -13.98 13.84 -7.81
CA GLY A 71 -14.03 12.77 -8.82
C GLY A 71 -14.11 11.36 -8.26
N LEU A 72 -14.07 11.18 -6.93
CA LEU A 72 -14.17 9.89 -6.26
C LEU A 72 -15.61 9.38 -6.22
N LEU A 73 -15.83 8.09 -6.39
CA LEU A 73 -17.11 7.46 -6.09
C LEU A 73 -17.33 7.37 -4.57
N PRO A 74 -18.54 7.51 -4.07
CA PRO A 74 -18.82 7.33 -2.64
C PRO A 74 -18.72 5.86 -2.23
N GLY A 75 -18.41 5.62 -0.95
CA GLY A 75 -18.43 4.27 -0.35
C GLY A 75 -17.06 3.62 -0.19
N HIS A 76 -15.97 4.29 -0.55
CA HIS A 76 -14.62 3.80 -0.30
C HIS A 76 -14.28 3.74 1.18
N VAL A 77 -13.58 2.67 1.56
CA VAL A 77 -13.09 2.44 2.91
C VAL A 77 -11.59 2.11 2.86
N VAL A 78 -10.79 2.82 3.64
CA VAL A 78 -9.34 2.58 3.75
C VAL A 78 -9.00 2.27 5.20
N THR A 79 -8.15 1.28 5.44
CA THR A 79 -7.60 1.03 6.77
C THR A 79 -6.24 1.68 6.90
N ILE A 80 -6.10 2.61 7.85
CA ILE A 80 -4.81 3.21 8.23
C ILE A 80 -4.30 2.52 9.48
N ASP A 81 -3.09 2.02 9.39
CA ASP A 81 -2.39 1.32 10.46
C ASP A 81 -1.20 2.15 10.95
N PRO A 82 -1.34 2.92 12.04
CA PRO A 82 -0.17 3.50 12.68
C PRO A 82 0.70 2.40 13.29
N GLY A 83 1.87 2.15 12.71
CA GLY A 83 2.77 1.08 13.15
C GLY A 83 3.10 1.15 14.64
N HIS A 84 3.40 -0.01 15.26
CA HIS A 84 3.70 -0.15 16.68
C HIS A 84 2.54 0.23 17.61
N GLY A 85 2.84 0.57 18.89
CA GLY A 85 1.86 1.00 19.89
C GLY A 85 1.96 0.24 21.21
N GLY A 86 1.57 0.87 22.29
CA GLY A 86 1.62 0.29 23.64
C GLY A 86 3.01 -0.18 24.02
N SER A 87 3.16 -1.49 24.30
CA SER A 87 4.43 -2.13 24.66
C SER A 87 5.43 -2.24 23.48
N ALA A 88 4.99 -2.13 22.23
CA ALA A 88 5.86 -2.14 21.06
C ALA A 88 6.23 -0.71 20.65
N PRO A 89 7.40 -0.20 21.03
CA PRO A 89 7.74 1.23 20.85
C PRO A 89 8.13 1.60 19.43
N GLY A 90 8.56 0.65 18.60
CA GLY A 90 9.24 0.91 17.35
C GLY A 90 10.63 1.51 17.57
N ASN A 91 11.15 2.17 16.58
CA ASN A 91 12.47 2.80 16.61
C ASN A 91 12.52 3.97 17.61
N PRO A 92 13.59 4.06 18.44
CA PRO A 92 13.73 5.16 19.43
C PRO A 92 14.04 6.51 18.79
N GLY A 93 14.37 6.56 17.54
CA GLY A 93 14.68 7.76 16.76
C GLY A 93 15.74 8.67 17.40
N LYS A 94 16.96 8.64 16.88
CA LYS A 94 18.07 9.41 17.44
C LYS A 94 17.82 10.93 17.50
N PHE A 95 17.04 11.43 16.57
CA PHE A 95 16.72 12.86 16.47
C PHE A 95 15.28 13.20 16.90
N PHE A 96 14.56 12.24 17.46
CA PHE A 96 13.30 12.51 18.11
C PHE A 96 13.52 13.12 19.48
N PRO A 97 12.62 13.95 19.99
CA PRO A 97 12.66 14.44 21.37
C PRO A 97 12.69 13.28 22.37
N LYS A 98 13.28 13.54 23.55
CA LYS A 98 13.32 12.53 24.60
C LYS A 98 11.93 11.99 24.93
N GLY A 99 11.79 10.68 24.92
CA GLY A 99 10.52 9.98 25.18
C GLY A 99 9.61 9.82 23.97
N ILE A 100 9.96 10.40 22.81
CA ILE A 100 9.24 10.17 21.56
C ILE A 100 9.87 8.97 20.86
N MET A 101 9.03 8.02 20.48
CA MET A 101 9.36 6.81 19.73
C MET A 101 8.57 6.81 18.42
N GLU A 102 8.90 5.89 17.52
CA GLU A 102 8.19 5.70 16.26
C GLU A 102 6.68 5.60 16.47
N LYS A 103 6.21 4.80 17.41
CA LYS A 103 4.77 4.62 17.71
C LYS A 103 4.00 5.94 17.93
N HIS A 104 4.66 6.97 18.45
CA HIS A 104 4.03 8.27 18.66
C HIS A 104 3.93 9.06 17.36
N VAL A 105 4.97 8.99 16.52
CA VAL A 105 5.03 9.68 15.23
C VAL A 105 4.02 9.07 14.26
N THR A 106 4.00 7.74 14.16
CA THR A 106 3.06 7.01 13.28
C THR A 106 1.61 7.27 13.68
N LEU A 107 1.31 7.32 15.00
CA LEU A 107 -0.03 7.65 15.48
C LEU A 107 -0.43 9.09 15.11
N GLN A 108 0.44 10.06 15.36
CA GLN A 108 0.16 11.47 15.05
C GLN A 108 -0.11 11.68 13.56
N ILE A 109 0.74 11.10 12.70
CA ILE A 109 0.57 11.21 11.25
C ILE A 109 -0.66 10.41 10.80
N GLY A 110 -0.88 9.20 11.31
CA GLY A 110 -2.03 8.36 10.96
C GLY A 110 -3.37 9.04 11.27
N LEU A 111 -3.49 9.73 12.41
CA LEU A 111 -4.69 10.52 12.74
C LEU A 111 -4.91 11.68 11.75
N LEU A 112 -3.84 12.36 11.32
CA LEU A 112 -3.94 13.41 10.31
C LEU A 112 -4.31 12.85 8.93
N VAL A 113 -3.78 11.68 8.55
CA VAL A 113 -4.15 11.00 7.29
C VAL A 113 -5.63 10.64 7.31
N ARG A 114 -6.14 10.10 8.43
CA ARG A 114 -7.57 9.84 8.61
C ARG A 114 -8.39 11.11 8.36
N ASP A 115 -8.08 12.19 9.07
CA ASP A 115 -8.84 13.44 9.00
C ASP A 115 -8.84 14.02 7.56
N GLU A 116 -7.70 13.91 6.85
CA GLU A 116 -7.56 14.32 5.44
C GLU A 116 -8.40 13.43 4.50
N LEU A 117 -8.40 12.12 4.69
CA LEU A 117 -9.19 11.19 3.88
C LEU A 117 -10.70 11.36 4.11
N GLU A 118 -11.13 11.45 5.37
CA GLU A 118 -12.52 11.67 5.73
C GLU A 118 -13.05 12.99 5.16
N SER A 119 -12.23 14.05 5.16
CA SER A 119 -12.60 15.34 4.55
C SER A 119 -12.79 15.24 3.03
N ARG A 120 -12.22 14.22 2.40
CA ARG A 120 -12.33 13.95 0.95
C ARG A 120 -13.38 12.89 0.61
N GLY A 121 -14.15 12.42 1.60
CA GLY A 121 -15.24 11.47 1.41
C GLY A 121 -14.83 9.99 1.42
N VAL A 122 -13.64 9.66 1.92
CA VAL A 122 -13.18 8.29 2.14
C VAL A 122 -13.42 7.91 3.60
N ALA A 123 -14.14 6.83 3.86
CA ALA A 123 -14.29 6.29 5.20
C ALA A 123 -12.96 5.65 5.66
N VAL A 124 -12.59 5.89 6.93
CA VAL A 124 -11.31 5.38 7.46
C VAL A 124 -11.54 4.48 8.66
N ARG A 125 -10.94 3.29 8.61
CA ARG A 125 -10.74 2.42 9.77
C ARG A 125 -9.32 2.61 10.29
N MET A 126 -9.16 2.64 11.62
CA MET A 126 -7.84 2.76 12.25
C MET A 126 -7.55 1.50 13.05
N THR A 127 -6.35 0.93 12.93
CA THR A 127 -5.94 -0.21 13.78
C THR A 127 -5.76 0.22 15.24
N ARG A 128 -5.43 1.48 15.47
CA ARG A 128 -5.41 2.14 16.79
C ARG A 128 -5.56 3.65 16.66
N ILE A 129 -6.19 4.27 17.62
CA ILE A 129 -6.40 5.74 17.72
C ILE A 129 -5.74 6.36 18.96
N THR A 130 -5.12 5.52 19.78
CA THR A 130 -4.35 5.91 20.98
C THR A 130 -3.07 5.10 21.06
N ASP A 131 -2.22 5.35 22.07
CA ASP A 131 -1.01 4.55 22.31
C ASP A 131 -1.34 3.21 22.99
N VAL A 132 -2.09 2.37 22.28
CA VAL A 132 -2.40 1.00 22.70
C VAL A 132 -1.74 0.01 21.75
N ARG A 133 -1.55 -1.22 22.23
CA ARG A 133 -1.07 -2.32 21.40
C ARG A 133 -2.20 -2.79 20.47
N ALA A 134 -1.90 -2.84 19.17
CA ALA A 134 -2.70 -3.56 18.19
C ALA A 134 -1.87 -4.77 17.74
N PRO A 135 -2.36 -6.02 17.90
CA PRO A 135 -1.58 -7.21 17.55
C PRO A 135 -1.19 -7.20 16.07
N LEU A 136 0.08 -7.52 15.78
CA LEU A 136 0.65 -7.36 14.43
C LEU A 136 -0.12 -8.12 13.36
N LEU A 137 -0.52 -9.35 13.67
CA LEU A 137 -1.20 -10.25 12.74
C LEU A 137 -2.69 -9.94 12.57
N GLU A 138 -3.27 -9.12 13.44
CA GLU A 138 -4.68 -8.71 13.37
C GLU A 138 -4.87 -7.39 12.61
N ARG A 139 -3.79 -6.65 12.35
CA ARG A 139 -3.85 -5.30 11.75
C ARG A 139 -4.41 -5.31 10.34
N ALA A 140 -3.77 -6.05 9.42
CA ALA A 140 -4.23 -6.10 8.04
C ALA A 140 -5.59 -6.79 7.86
N PRO A 141 -5.99 -7.83 8.64
CA PRO A 141 -7.34 -8.37 8.60
C PRO A 141 -8.45 -7.37 8.97
N MET A 142 -8.15 -6.24 9.63
CA MET A 142 -9.12 -5.16 9.81
C MET A 142 -9.55 -4.52 8.49
N CYS A 143 -8.77 -4.65 7.44
CA CYS A 143 -9.14 -4.33 6.07
C CYS A 143 -9.86 -5.56 5.45
N SER A 144 -11.13 -5.74 5.80
CA SER A 144 -11.99 -6.84 5.37
C SER A 144 -12.66 -6.55 4.02
N ASP A 145 -13.71 -7.31 3.65
CA ASP A 145 -14.37 -7.30 2.34
C ASP A 145 -14.86 -5.94 1.83
N GLU A 146 -15.15 -5.01 2.73
CA GLU A 146 -15.58 -3.65 2.36
C GLU A 146 -14.41 -2.65 2.28
N CYS A 147 -13.18 -3.09 2.51
CA CYS A 147 -12.00 -2.21 2.53
C CYS A 147 -11.27 -2.29 1.18
N ASP A 148 -10.84 -1.14 0.67
CA ASP A 148 -10.19 -1.02 -0.63
C ASP A 148 -8.66 -1.07 -0.55
N LEU A 149 -8.10 -0.59 0.57
CA LEU A 149 -6.65 -0.50 0.76
C LEU A 149 -6.27 -0.51 2.24
N PHE A 150 -5.24 -1.29 2.57
CA PHE A 150 -4.55 -1.25 3.86
C PHE A 150 -3.24 -0.46 3.74
N VAL A 151 -3.04 0.54 4.59
CA VAL A 151 -1.83 1.38 4.61
C VAL A 151 -1.21 1.39 5.99
N SER A 152 -0.08 0.70 6.15
CA SER A 152 0.71 0.72 7.38
C SER A 152 1.76 1.82 7.32
N LEU A 153 1.87 2.63 8.37
CA LEU A 153 2.75 3.80 8.47
C LEU A 153 3.88 3.51 9.44
N HIS A 154 5.12 3.65 8.98
CA HIS A 154 6.35 3.36 9.72
C HIS A 154 7.41 4.45 9.58
N VAL A 155 8.45 4.35 10.40
CA VAL A 155 9.62 5.22 10.36
C VAL A 155 10.87 4.37 10.45
N ASP A 156 11.61 4.30 9.37
CA ASP A 156 12.82 3.48 9.27
C ASP A 156 13.96 4.02 10.17
N ALA A 157 14.85 3.13 10.58
CA ALA A 157 16.07 3.48 11.30
C ALA A 157 17.23 2.59 10.86
N LEU A 158 18.39 3.19 10.66
CA LEU A 158 19.58 2.46 10.31
C LEU A 158 20.42 2.15 11.56
N PRO A 159 21.04 0.94 11.61
CA PRO A 159 21.92 0.59 12.72
C PRO A 159 23.13 1.51 12.77
N SER A 160 23.54 1.91 13.98
CA SER A 160 24.71 2.79 14.20
C SER A 160 26.04 2.20 13.72
N THR A 161 26.08 0.91 13.48
CA THR A 161 27.23 0.19 12.92
C THR A 161 27.41 0.43 11.41
N ARG A 162 26.36 0.90 10.72
CA ARG A 162 26.43 1.22 9.29
C ARG A 162 27.18 2.54 9.10
N HIS A 163 28.20 2.52 8.25
CA HIS A 163 28.89 3.74 7.87
C HIS A 163 27.90 4.75 7.27
N ASN A 164 28.03 6.01 7.63
CA ASN A 164 27.14 7.10 7.16
C ASN A 164 25.64 6.95 7.47
N TYR A 165 25.24 6.15 8.48
CA TYR A 165 23.84 5.89 8.78
C TYR A 165 23.01 7.16 9.05
N ARG A 166 23.65 8.28 9.46
CA ARG A 166 22.99 9.56 9.74
C ARG A 166 22.77 10.42 8.49
N SER A 167 23.54 10.20 7.44
CA SER A 167 23.43 10.95 6.20
C SER A 167 22.43 10.35 5.21
N ILE A 168 22.02 9.10 5.45
CA ILE A 168 21.00 8.46 4.63
C ILE A 168 19.66 9.07 5.00
N SER A 169 18.96 9.62 4.00
CA SER A 169 17.68 10.30 4.07
C SER A 169 16.82 9.83 2.92
N GLY A 170 15.53 9.69 3.13
CA GLY A 170 14.60 9.28 2.08
C GLY A 170 13.41 8.50 2.60
N PHE A 171 12.63 8.00 1.68
CA PHE A 171 11.40 7.27 1.95
C PHE A 171 11.21 6.14 0.94
N HIS A 172 10.47 5.11 1.31
CA HIS A 172 10.15 3.99 0.43
C HIS A 172 8.84 3.32 0.85
N THR A 173 8.26 2.56 -0.05
CA THR A 173 7.05 1.78 0.23
C THR A 173 7.33 0.31 -0.03
N ILE A 174 6.88 -0.55 0.86
CA ILE A 174 7.05 -2.00 0.75
C ILE A 174 5.70 -2.65 0.45
N ILE A 175 5.71 -3.60 -0.48
CA ILE A 175 4.58 -4.46 -0.82
C ILE A 175 4.98 -5.93 -0.67
N ILE A 176 4.00 -6.82 -0.57
CA ILE A 176 4.27 -8.25 -0.63
C ILE A 176 4.72 -8.63 -2.04
N GLY A 177 5.84 -9.38 -2.13
CA GLY A 177 6.38 -9.89 -3.38
C GLY A 177 7.63 -10.74 -3.14
N GLU A 178 8.08 -11.45 -4.15
CA GLU A 178 9.18 -12.43 -4.02
C GLU A 178 10.57 -11.79 -4.01
N GLU A 179 10.70 -10.61 -4.59
CA GLU A 179 11.97 -9.91 -4.68
C GLU A 179 12.32 -9.29 -3.33
N SER A 180 13.53 -9.58 -2.82
CA SER A 180 13.98 -9.04 -1.54
C SER A 180 15.40 -8.51 -1.63
N SER A 181 15.57 -7.21 -1.38
CA SER A 181 16.89 -6.60 -1.20
C SER A 181 17.40 -6.80 0.23
N ALA A 182 18.72 -6.62 0.44
CA ALA A 182 19.30 -6.68 1.78
C ALA A 182 18.67 -5.65 2.74
N ASP A 183 18.27 -4.50 2.23
CA ASP A 183 17.64 -3.44 3.01
C ASP A 183 16.16 -3.76 3.31
N ALA A 184 15.40 -4.30 2.35
CA ALA A 184 14.05 -4.81 2.61
C ALA A 184 14.04 -5.93 3.66
N ASN A 185 15.03 -6.84 3.60
CA ASN A 185 15.23 -7.88 4.62
C ASN A 185 15.54 -7.30 6.02
N ARG A 186 16.28 -6.18 6.08
CA ARG A 186 16.56 -5.48 7.33
C ARG A 186 15.28 -4.89 7.93
N VAL A 187 14.50 -4.17 7.13
CA VAL A 187 13.22 -3.58 7.55
C VAL A 187 12.27 -4.68 8.04
N ALA A 188 12.07 -5.74 7.26
CA ALA A 188 11.17 -6.81 7.66
C ALA A 188 11.57 -7.47 8.99
N ARG A 189 12.87 -7.65 9.25
CA ARG A 189 13.33 -8.16 10.56
C ARG A 189 13.01 -7.18 11.68
N MET A 190 13.22 -5.90 11.45
CA MET A 190 12.96 -4.84 12.42
C MET A 190 11.47 -4.74 12.76
N GLU A 191 10.60 -4.74 11.77
CA GLU A 191 9.16 -4.65 11.97
C GLU A 191 8.57 -5.93 12.59
N ASN A 192 9.06 -7.10 12.18
CA ASN A 192 8.63 -8.36 12.76
C ASN A 192 9.09 -8.54 14.23
N GLU A 193 10.07 -7.76 14.72
CA GLU A 193 10.43 -7.77 16.13
C GLU A 193 9.26 -7.44 17.06
N SER A 194 8.26 -6.73 16.58
CA SER A 194 7.03 -6.43 17.32
C SER A 194 6.30 -7.69 17.81
N LEU A 195 6.43 -8.82 17.11
CA LEU A 195 5.87 -10.12 17.55
C LEU A 195 6.38 -10.57 18.92
N ARG A 196 7.59 -10.18 19.32
CA ARG A 196 8.13 -10.54 20.65
C ARG A 196 7.32 -9.98 21.81
N TYR A 197 6.54 -8.96 21.59
CA TYR A 197 5.66 -8.36 22.59
C TYR A 197 4.26 -9.00 22.62
N GLU A 198 3.99 -9.95 21.73
CA GLU A 198 2.65 -10.53 21.52
C GLU A 198 2.53 -11.96 21.99
N ILE A 199 3.64 -12.68 22.06
CA ILE A 199 3.65 -14.11 22.36
C ILE A 199 4.23 -14.33 23.75
N GLU A 200 3.37 -14.78 24.68
CA GLU A 200 3.75 -15.05 26.08
C GLU A 200 4.77 -16.19 26.22
N ASP A 201 4.80 -17.11 25.23
CA ASP A 201 5.67 -18.29 25.23
C ASP A 201 7.11 -18.03 24.73
N GLY A 202 7.46 -16.77 24.47
CA GLY A 202 8.82 -16.36 24.17
C GLY A 202 9.21 -16.38 22.67
N PRO A 203 10.51 -16.10 22.38
CA PRO A 203 10.99 -15.86 21.02
C PRO A 203 10.86 -17.07 20.06
N ALA A 204 10.87 -18.29 20.57
CA ALA A 204 10.75 -19.50 19.75
C ALA A 204 9.32 -19.66 19.20
N ALA A 205 8.30 -19.45 20.03
CA ALA A 205 6.90 -19.52 19.61
C ALA A 205 6.57 -18.39 18.59
N ALA A 206 7.19 -17.21 18.74
CA ALA A 206 7.08 -16.11 17.77
C ALA A 206 7.68 -16.51 16.41
N ALA A 207 8.81 -17.20 16.41
CA ALA A 207 9.46 -17.66 15.18
C ALA A 207 8.63 -18.76 14.48
N ASP A 208 8.01 -19.66 15.23
CA ASP A 208 7.16 -20.73 14.71
C ASP A 208 5.83 -20.16 14.13
N ALA A 209 5.20 -19.22 14.84
CA ALA A 209 4.03 -18.51 14.33
C ALA A 209 4.33 -17.77 13.03
N LEU A 210 5.47 -17.06 12.97
CA LEU A 210 5.93 -16.40 11.76
C LEU A 210 6.21 -17.40 10.63
N ALA A 211 6.87 -18.53 10.93
CA ALA A 211 7.16 -19.57 9.94
C ALA A 211 5.87 -20.21 9.37
N PHE A 212 4.84 -20.41 10.20
CA PHE A 212 3.53 -20.90 9.76
C PHE A 212 2.86 -19.93 8.78
N ILE A 213 2.81 -18.64 9.11
CA ILE A 213 2.24 -17.59 8.27
C ILE A 213 2.99 -17.49 6.93
N LEU A 214 4.32 -17.59 6.94
CA LEU A 214 5.16 -17.52 5.77
C LEU A 214 5.00 -18.70 4.80
N LYS A 215 4.45 -19.83 5.28
CA LYS A 215 4.28 -21.05 4.47
C LYS A 215 3.04 -20.99 3.57
N ASP A 216 2.03 -20.19 3.95
CA ASP A 216 0.75 -20.11 3.23
C ASP A 216 0.69 -19.02 2.14
N LEU A 217 1.80 -18.33 1.90
CA LEU A 217 1.91 -17.08 1.11
C LEU A 217 2.08 -17.27 -0.40
N SER A 218 1.55 -18.30 -0.98
CA SER A 218 1.77 -18.56 -2.41
C SER A 218 0.97 -17.67 -3.38
N ARG A 219 0.10 -16.77 -2.90
CA ARG A 219 -0.72 -15.94 -3.81
C ARG A 219 -1.03 -14.57 -3.23
N ASN A 220 -0.30 -13.58 -3.66
CA ASN A 220 -0.74 -12.20 -3.49
C ASN A 220 -1.65 -11.80 -4.67
N GLU A 221 -2.96 -12.00 -4.51
CA GLU A 221 -3.96 -11.65 -5.53
C GLU A 221 -4.01 -10.14 -5.80
N TYR A 222 -3.51 -9.33 -4.85
CA TYR A 222 -3.56 -7.87 -4.90
C TYR A 222 -2.20 -7.22 -5.18
N PHE A 223 -1.22 -7.98 -5.68
CA PHE A 223 0.13 -7.47 -5.93
C PHE A 223 0.13 -6.22 -6.81
N LEU A 224 -0.60 -6.25 -7.92
CA LEU A 224 -0.62 -5.13 -8.86
C LEU A 224 -1.33 -3.90 -8.30
N GLU A 225 -2.40 -4.10 -7.55
CA GLU A 225 -3.10 -2.99 -6.90
C GLU A 225 -2.25 -2.38 -5.77
N SER A 226 -1.57 -3.22 -4.98
CA SER A 226 -0.58 -2.77 -3.99
C SER A 226 0.56 -1.98 -4.64
N ALA A 227 1.07 -2.45 -5.79
CA ALA A 227 2.14 -1.77 -6.52
C ALA A 227 1.67 -0.42 -7.09
N SER A 228 0.43 -0.33 -7.59
CA SER A 228 -0.17 0.91 -8.06
C SER A 228 -0.30 1.93 -6.92
N ALA A 229 -0.88 1.53 -5.79
CA ALA A 229 -0.99 2.38 -4.60
C ALA A 229 0.39 2.83 -4.09
N ALA A 230 1.36 1.91 -4.01
CA ALA A 230 2.72 2.22 -3.57
C ALA A 230 3.42 3.21 -4.50
N HIS A 231 3.26 3.07 -5.82
CA HIS A 231 3.83 4.00 -6.80
C HIS A 231 3.27 5.42 -6.63
N LEU A 232 1.96 5.56 -6.45
CA LEU A 232 1.32 6.85 -6.21
C LEU A 232 1.78 7.47 -4.89
N ILE A 233 1.89 6.69 -3.82
CA ILE A 233 2.43 7.14 -2.53
C ILE A 233 3.85 7.69 -2.72
N GLN A 234 4.74 6.96 -3.42
CA GLN A 234 6.09 7.42 -3.71
C GLN A 234 6.10 8.73 -4.51
N THR A 235 5.23 8.84 -5.52
CA THR A 235 5.09 10.03 -6.36
C THR A 235 4.66 11.27 -5.56
N HIS A 236 3.72 11.11 -4.64
CA HIS A 236 3.23 12.23 -3.83
C HIS A 236 4.17 12.60 -2.70
N LEU A 237 4.80 11.63 -2.03
CA LEU A 237 5.81 11.89 -1.00
C LEU A 237 7.03 12.61 -1.61
N ALA A 238 7.44 12.29 -2.83
CA ALA A 238 8.53 12.98 -3.53
C ALA A 238 8.32 14.50 -3.70
N LYS A 239 7.07 14.97 -3.69
CA LYS A 239 6.75 16.39 -3.79
C LYS A 239 7.06 17.19 -2.51
N ILE A 240 7.14 16.50 -1.37
CA ILE A 240 7.24 17.13 -0.05
C ILE A 240 8.47 16.73 0.75
N HIS A 241 9.11 15.60 0.40
CA HIS A 241 10.25 15.06 1.10
C HIS A 241 11.56 15.48 0.41
N SER A 242 12.52 16.00 1.18
CA SER A 242 13.81 16.45 0.63
C SER A 242 14.83 15.32 0.45
N GLY A 243 14.57 14.15 1.04
CA GLY A 243 15.43 12.97 0.91
C GLY A 243 15.16 12.18 -0.36
N GLU A 244 15.90 11.11 -0.55
CA GLU A 244 15.86 10.27 -1.74
C GLU A 244 14.55 9.47 -1.81
N ASN A 245 13.92 9.44 -2.98
CA ASN A 245 12.86 8.49 -3.28
C ASN A 245 13.49 7.12 -3.57
N LEU A 246 13.45 6.23 -2.60
CA LEU A 246 14.04 4.90 -2.66
C LEU A 246 13.12 3.88 -3.35
N GLY A 247 11.98 4.32 -3.85
CA GLY A 247 11.05 3.55 -4.68
C GLY A 247 10.19 2.55 -3.94
N VAL A 248 9.54 1.70 -4.72
CA VAL A 248 8.75 0.58 -4.23
C VAL A 248 9.63 -0.64 -4.08
N ARG A 249 9.55 -1.30 -2.95
CA ARG A 249 10.30 -2.51 -2.61
C ARG A 249 9.36 -3.69 -2.38
N GLN A 250 9.85 -4.88 -2.61
CA GLN A 250 9.09 -6.10 -2.38
C GLN A 250 9.71 -6.91 -1.24
N HIS A 251 8.87 -7.55 -0.44
CA HIS A 251 9.32 -8.47 0.59
C HIS A 251 8.24 -9.52 0.93
N ASN A 252 8.64 -10.79 0.99
CA ASN A 252 7.72 -11.90 1.26
C ASN A 252 7.60 -12.30 2.74
N ARG A 253 8.28 -11.61 3.66
CA ARG A 253 8.32 -11.95 5.09
C ARG A 253 7.95 -10.80 6.02
N LEU A 254 7.20 -9.83 5.52
CA LEU A 254 6.72 -8.72 6.33
C LEU A 254 5.39 -9.13 6.96
N ALA A 255 5.42 -9.49 8.24
CA ALA A 255 4.30 -10.15 8.92
C ALA A 255 3.00 -9.36 8.83
N VAL A 256 3.05 -8.02 8.99
CA VAL A 256 1.86 -7.17 8.93
C VAL A 256 1.15 -7.21 7.58
N LEU A 257 1.89 -7.32 6.47
CA LEU A 257 1.30 -7.39 5.14
C LEU A 257 0.91 -8.81 4.73
N ASN A 258 1.53 -9.82 5.34
CA ASN A 258 1.31 -11.21 4.99
C ASN A 258 -0.09 -11.72 5.32
N THR A 259 -0.77 -11.09 6.28
CA THR A 259 -2.15 -11.41 6.65
C THR A 259 -3.18 -10.58 5.86
N ALA A 260 -2.73 -9.73 4.94
CA ALA A 260 -3.62 -8.87 4.15
C ALA A 260 -4.44 -9.69 3.15
N GLN A 261 -5.74 -9.43 3.12
CA GLN A 261 -6.70 -10.01 2.18
C GLN A 261 -7.20 -8.96 1.17
N ARG A 262 -6.53 -7.83 1.11
CA ARG A 262 -6.81 -6.67 0.25
C ARG A 262 -5.49 -6.06 -0.21
N PRO A 263 -5.49 -5.14 -1.19
CA PRO A 263 -4.30 -4.36 -1.52
C PRO A 263 -3.69 -3.77 -0.26
N ALA A 264 -2.38 -3.93 -0.07
CA ALA A 264 -1.72 -3.57 1.17
C ALA A 264 -0.31 -3.03 0.93
N VAL A 265 0.01 -1.96 1.64
CA VAL A 265 1.33 -1.30 1.56
C VAL A 265 1.84 -0.95 2.96
N LEU A 266 3.17 -0.98 3.13
CA LEU A 266 3.85 -0.42 4.28
C LEU A 266 4.71 0.77 3.82
N VAL A 267 4.50 1.93 4.41
CA VAL A 267 5.17 3.18 4.04
C VAL A 267 6.18 3.57 5.09
N GLU A 268 7.44 3.55 4.71
CA GLU A 268 8.54 4.14 5.48
C GLU A 268 8.64 5.63 5.13
N MET A 269 8.10 6.48 6.01
CA MET A 269 7.93 7.91 5.76
C MET A 269 9.22 8.73 5.86
N GLY A 270 10.30 8.11 6.30
CA GLY A 270 11.60 8.74 6.51
C GLY A 270 12.46 7.96 7.49
N TYR A 271 13.70 8.39 7.68
CA TYR A 271 14.62 7.76 8.63
C TYR A 271 14.69 8.53 9.96
N ALA A 272 14.32 7.89 11.07
CA ALA A 272 14.50 8.43 12.44
C ALA A 272 15.97 8.72 12.79
N THR A 273 16.88 8.11 12.05
CA THR A 273 18.34 8.31 12.18
C THR A 273 18.89 9.46 11.34
N ASN A 274 18.05 10.10 10.51
CA ASN A 274 18.40 11.32 9.77
C ASN A 274 17.76 12.55 10.42
N ARG A 275 18.49 13.65 10.53
CA ARG A 275 18.02 14.87 11.20
C ARG A 275 16.91 15.56 10.42
N GLN A 276 17.01 15.62 9.09
CA GLN A 276 16.02 16.32 8.24
C GLN A 276 14.71 15.53 8.18
N ASP A 277 14.80 14.21 7.99
CA ASP A 277 13.63 13.33 8.00
C ASP A 277 12.92 13.38 9.36
N ALA A 278 13.67 13.26 10.44
CA ALA A 278 13.13 13.37 11.79
C ALA A 278 12.45 14.72 12.02
N GLN A 279 13.03 15.84 11.55
CA GLN A 279 12.42 17.16 11.66
C GLN A 279 11.12 17.27 10.86
N LEU A 280 11.08 16.70 9.63
CA LEU A 280 9.86 16.64 8.82
C LEU A 280 8.75 15.90 9.58
N MET A 281 9.06 14.72 10.12
CA MET A 281 8.09 13.87 10.82
C MET A 281 7.65 14.36 12.20
N GLN A 282 8.40 15.26 12.82
CA GLN A 282 8.07 15.80 14.16
C GLN A 282 7.40 17.17 14.12
N SER A 283 7.65 17.98 13.10
CA SER A 283 7.06 19.30 12.99
C SER A 283 5.59 19.20 12.57
N ARG A 284 4.72 20.01 13.19
CA ARG A 284 3.29 20.07 12.81
C ARG A 284 3.08 20.33 11.32
N SER A 285 3.91 21.20 10.73
CA SER A 285 3.86 21.48 9.29
C SER A 285 4.27 20.28 8.46
N GLY A 286 5.33 19.59 8.85
CA GLY A 286 5.82 18.39 8.16
C GLY A 286 4.83 17.22 8.24
N GLN A 287 4.25 16.96 9.42
CA GLN A 287 3.23 15.94 9.61
C GLN A 287 2.00 16.18 8.73
N ARG A 288 1.53 17.45 8.63
CA ARG A 288 0.43 17.79 7.72
C ARG A 288 0.80 17.62 6.25
N LYS A 289 2.03 17.96 5.86
CA LYS A 289 2.51 17.73 4.48
C LYS A 289 2.54 16.24 4.15
N ILE A 290 3.05 15.40 5.05
CA ILE A 290 3.05 13.94 4.87
C ILE A 290 1.62 13.43 4.78
N ALA A 291 0.74 13.83 5.69
CA ALA A 291 -0.65 13.40 5.70
C ALA A 291 -1.39 13.81 4.42
N GLY A 292 -1.24 15.06 3.98
CA GLY A 292 -1.81 15.54 2.72
C GLY A 292 -1.31 14.76 1.50
N ALA A 293 0.01 14.52 1.42
CA ALA A 293 0.61 13.76 0.32
C ALA A 293 0.11 12.30 0.27
N LEU A 294 0.00 11.65 1.44
CA LEU A 294 -0.56 10.29 1.53
C LEU A 294 -2.03 10.27 1.15
N ALA A 295 -2.83 11.22 1.64
CA ALA A 295 -4.24 11.29 1.30
C ALA A 295 -4.47 11.60 -0.18
N ASP A 296 -3.67 12.48 -0.81
CA ASP A 296 -3.71 12.75 -2.25
C ASP A 296 -3.40 11.48 -3.06
N ALA A 297 -2.37 10.72 -2.65
CA ALA A 297 -1.99 9.47 -3.30
C ALA A 297 -3.09 8.41 -3.19
N ILE A 298 -3.68 8.26 -2.01
CA ILE A 298 -4.74 7.28 -1.75
C ILE A 298 -6.00 7.64 -2.54
N VAL A 299 -6.43 8.89 -2.54
CA VAL A 299 -7.60 9.34 -3.32
C VAL A 299 -7.35 9.13 -4.81
N GLN A 300 -6.16 9.46 -5.31
CA GLN A 300 -5.82 9.20 -6.71
C GLN A 300 -5.86 7.70 -7.03
N TYR A 301 -5.33 6.85 -6.16
CA TYR A 301 -5.40 5.39 -6.31
C TYR A 301 -6.85 4.91 -6.39
N LEU A 302 -7.72 5.38 -5.50
CA LEU A 302 -9.13 4.98 -5.48
C LEU A 302 -9.87 5.44 -6.74
N ILE A 303 -9.60 6.65 -7.24
CA ILE A 303 -10.16 7.15 -8.52
C ILE A 303 -9.69 6.27 -9.69
N GLU A 304 -8.39 5.93 -9.74
CA GLU A 304 -7.85 5.05 -10.77
C GLU A 304 -8.44 3.64 -10.67
N TYR A 305 -8.65 3.14 -9.45
CA TYR A 305 -9.32 1.88 -9.17
C TYR A 305 -10.77 1.91 -9.63
N ASP A 306 -11.54 2.99 -9.35
CA ASP A 306 -12.90 3.19 -9.83
C ASP A 306 -12.99 3.15 -11.35
N HIS A 307 -12.04 3.80 -12.02
CA HIS A 307 -11.97 3.76 -13.48
C HIS A 307 -11.69 2.35 -14.01
N LYS A 308 -10.93 1.54 -13.28
CA LYS A 308 -10.65 0.14 -13.65
C LYS A 308 -11.88 -0.76 -13.43
N VAL A 309 -12.61 -0.55 -12.33
CA VAL A 309 -13.67 -1.45 -11.86
C VAL A 309 -15.08 -0.90 -12.13
N GLY A 310 -15.24 0.42 -12.16
CA GLY A 310 -16.52 1.13 -12.08
C GLY A 310 -17.18 1.46 -13.41
N ALA A 311 -16.49 1.40 -14.54
CA ALA A 311 -17.12 1.63 -15.85
C ALA A 311 -18.21 0.59 -16.22
N GLY A 312 -18.38 -0.47 -15.43
CA GLY A 312 -19.35 -1.54 -15.68
C GLY A 312 -20.55 -1.63 -14.73
N ALA A 313 -20.50 -0.95 -13.61
CA ALA A 313 -21.60 -1.07 -12.63
C ALA A 313 -22.89 -0.32 -13.02
N LEU A 314 -22.84 0.63 -13.95
CA LEU A 314 -23.99 1.49 -14.30
C LEU A 314 -24.80 1.02 -15.51
N SER A 315 -24.39 0.00 -16.25
CA SER A 315 -25.18 -0.54 -17.37
C SER A 315 -26.27 -1.57 -16.97
N GLY A 316 -26.36 -1.92 -15.68
CA GLY A 316 -27.29 -2.94 -15.16
C GLY A 316 -28.58 -2.43 -14.50
N ALA A 317 -28.78 -1.11 -14.38
CA ALA A 317 -29.92 -0.53 -13.67
C ALA A 317 -31.06 -0.06 -14.63
N GLY A 318 -31.25 -0.75 -15.73
CA GLY A 318 -32.31 -0.43 -16.69
C GLY A 318 -32.84 -1.64 -17.41
N ARG A 319 -33.54 -2.53 -16.68
CA ARG A 319 -34.64 -3.36 -17.20
C ARG A 319 -35.42 -3.94 -16.04
#